data_d60636bb2d53afd5c12abbe60affaaa6
#
_entry.id   d60636bb2d53afd5c12abbe60affaaa6
#
_cell.length_a   1.000
_cell.length_b   1.000
_cell.length_c   1.000
_cell.angle_alpha   90.00
_cell.angle_beta   90.00
_cell.angle_gamma   90.00
#
_symmetry.space_group_name_H-M   'P 1'
#
loop_
_entity.id
_entity.type
_entity.pdbx_description
1 polymer ?
#
loop_
_entity_poly.entity_id
_entity_poly.type
_entity_poly.pdbx_seq_one_letter_code
_entity_poly.pdbx_strand_id
1 'polypeptide(L)'
;MNIINIEHISKIFGEKVIFEDASFGIQQGDKIGIVGINGTGKSTLLRMIAGEEEPDEGQIIRQNGLKIAYLPQNPHFPKGATVSSYALNGNGDKDWLVQSNMTKLGIEVSEQEVENLSGGQRRKLALAKVLAGDFDVLLLDEPTNHLDEGMINWLEEYLKGYKGVLVMVTHDRYFLDKVSNRILEISRGNMYGYDANYSRFLELKAEREEMELASERKRQSILRMELEWAKRGCRARSTKQRARLDRLEDLKQGKAPVSDAVVEMDSVETRMGKKTIELYEVTKKYGDQMLLKDFTYTVLRNQRLGIVGPNGCGKSTLLKIMAGLEQPDEGRVEVGETIKIGYLAQEELPIKDSNQRVIDYVKEIGEYVQTRDGRISASQMLERFLFTPDMQYTPISKLSGGEKRRLYLLSVLVSGANVLILDEPSNDVDIPTVTVLEDYLNAFSGIVITVSHDRYFLDNVVDRIFEFDGNGTLRQYEGGYTDYREAKERRFGETGAISSVPGGEKEKKEKSTGKDWKQNRPTKLKFTYKEQREYETIDDDIAALEEKIEKLDDDMVKNATNSGKLAEIMREKEAAEAQLEEKMDRWVYLNDLAEQIEAQKSGN
;
A
#
# COMPACT_ATOMS: atom_id res chain seq x y z
N MET A 1 18.57 -18.51 -13.57
CA MET A 1 18.33 -19.90 -13.13
C MET A 1 17.58 -19.83 -11.82
N ASN A 2 16.45 -20.54 -11.68
CA ASN A 2 15.71 -20.56 -10.44
C ASN A 2 16.50 -21.31 -9.37
N ILE A 3 16.65 -20.70 -8.19
CA ILE A 3 17.29 -21.30 -7.01
C ILE A 3 16.23 -21.85 -6.04
N ILE A 4 15.01 -21.28 -6.07
CA ILE A 4 13.86 -21.78 -5.33
C ILE A 4 12.67 -21.77 -6.29
N ASN A 5 11.95 -22.92 -6.36
CA ASN A 5 10.68 -23.04 -7.07
C ASN A 5 9.57 -23.33 -6.07
N ILE A 6 8.56 -22.52 -6.09
CA ILE A 6 7.29 -22.71 -5.39
C ILE A 6 6.32 -23.27 -6.43
N GLU A 7 5.80 -24.50 -6.24
CA GLU A 7 4.99 -25.18 -7.21
C GLU A 7 3.66 -25.61 -6.61
N HIS A 8 2.58 -25.04 -7.14
CA HIS A 8 1.19 -25.42 -6.84
C HIS A 8 0.87 -25.49 -5.34
N ILE A 9 1.38 -24.51 -4.55
CA ILE A 9 1.17 -24.53 -3.11
C ILE A 9 -0.25 -24.10 -2.75
N SER A 10 -0.85 -24.84 -1.83
CA SER A 10 -2.09 -24.48 -1.14
C SER A 10 -1.85 -24.48 0.35
N LYS A 11 -2.46 -23.53 1.07
CA LYS A 11 -2.37 -23.40 2.53
C LYS A 11 -3.66 -22.86 3.10
N ILE A 12 -4.19 -23.53 4.13
CA ILE A 12 -5.45 -23.17 4.78
C ILE A 12 -5.21 -23.07 6.30
N PHE A 13 -5.67 -22.01 6.92
CA PHE A 13 -5.71 -21.88 8.38
C PHE A 13 -7.16 -21.81 8.86
N GLY A 14 -7.63 -22.90 9.46
CA GLY A 14 -9.02 -23.03 9.87
C GLY A 14 -9.97 -22.98 8.66
N GLU A 15 -10.77 -21.92 8.54
CA GLU A 15 -11.67 -21.69 7.40
C GLU A 15 -11.06 -20.75 6.34
N LYS A 16 -9.90 -20.12 6.63
CA LYS A 16 -9.28 -19.11 5.77
C LYS A 16 -8.29 -19.74 4.80
N VAL A 17 -8.58 -19.64 3.50
CA VAL A 17 -7.65 -20.00 2.43
C VAL A 17 -6.60 -18.90 2.32
N ILE A 18 -5.33 -19.27 2.48
CA ILE A 18 -4.18 -18.35 2.39
C ILE A 18 -3.57 -18.40 0.98
N PHE A 19 -3.34 -19.61 0.46
CA PHE A 19 -2.87 -19.85 -0.90
C PHE A 19 -3.76 -20.90 -1.57
N GLU A 20 -4.06 -20.67 -2.85
CA GLU A 20 -4.85 -21.57 -3.70
C GLU A 20 -4.10 -21.81 -5.00
N ASP A 21 -3.44 -22.98 -5.13
CA ASP A 21 -2.68 -23.38 -6.34
C ASP A 21 -1.63 -22.35 -6.80
N ALA A 22 -0.92 -21.74 -5.86
CA ALA A 22 -0.01 -20.64 -6.13
C ALA A 22 1.38 -21.14 -6.53
N SER A 23 1.97 -20.55 -7.59
CA SER A 23 3.30 -20.92 -8.10
C SER A 23 4.14 -19.69 -8.36
N PHE A 24 5.45 -19.74 -8.00
CA PHE A 24 6.38 -18.65 -8.20
C PHE A 24 7.84 -19.13 -8.20
N GLY A 25 8.67 -18.57 -9.08
CA GLY A 25 10.09 -18.88 -9.17
C GLY A 25 10.97 -17.73 -8.68
N ILE A 26 11.95 -18.05 -7.82
CA ILE A 26 12.97 -17.12 -7.30
C ILE A 26 14.29 -17.39 -8.02
N GLN A 27 14.86 -16.36 -8.64
CA GLN A 27 16.08 -16.45 -9.43
C GLN A 27 17.27 -15.90 -8.64
N GLN A 28 18.47 -16.28 -9.08
CA GLN A 28 19.70 -15.75 -8.51
C GLN A 28 19.80 -14.24 -8.75
N GLY A 29 20.09 -13.47 -7.68
CA GLY A 29 20.18 -12.00 -7.73
C GLY A 29 18.85 -11.27 -7.60
N ASP A 30 17.73 -11.99 -7.43
CA ASP A 30 16.44 -11.38 -7.17
C ASP A 30 16.44 -10.64 -5.82
N LYS A 31 15.85 -9.45 -5.82
CA LYS A 31 15.49 -8.68 -4.63
C LYS A 31 13.99 -8.46 -4.64
N ILE A 32 13.27 -9.37 -3.98
CA ILE A 32 11.82 -9.48 -4.06
C ILE A 32 11.19 -8.76 -2.86
N GLY A 33 10.34 -7.77 -3.15
CA GLY A 33 9.43 -7.20 -2.16
C GLY A 33 8.08 -7.91 -2.19
N ILE A 34 7.63 -8.47 -1.05
CA ILE A 34 6.31 -9.09 -0.94
C ILE A 34 5.32 -8.05 -0.44
N VAL A 35 4.25 -7.83 -1.18
CA VAL A 35 3.18 -6.88 -0.85
C VAL A 35 1.82 -7.59 -0.77
N GLY A 36 0.88 -7.02 -0.02
CA GLY A 36 -0.46 -7.56 0.16
C GLY A 36 -1.08 -7.12 1.48
N ILE A 37 -2.40 -7.31 1.62
CA ILE A 37 -3.17 -6.97 2.83
C ILE A 37 -2.67 -7.79 4.03
N ASN A 38 -2.83 -7.27 5.24
CA ASN A 38 -2.48 -8.01 6.45
C ASN A 38 -3.34 -9.30 6.57
N GLY A 39 -2.68 -10.40 6.95
CA GLY A 39 -3.32 -11.70 7.05
C GLY A 39 -3.50 -12.46 5.72
N THR A 40 -2.88 -12.02 4.61
CA THR A 40 -2.86 -12.76 3.33
C THR A 40 -1.77 -13.83 3.24
N GLY A 41 -0.94 -13.99 4.29
CA GLY A 41 0.06 -15.06 4.34
C GLY A 41 1.48 -14.64 3.98
N LYS A 42 1.81 -13.34 3.97
CA LYS A 42 3.17 -12.85 3.66
C LYS A 42 4.25 -13.52 4.53
N SER A 43 4.11 -13.46 5.86
CA SER A 43 5.04 -14.10 6.81
C SER A 43 4.98 -15.63 6.75
N THR A 44 3.82 -16.21 6.42
CA THR A 44 3.67 -17.65 6.21
C THR A 44 4.48 -18.10 4.99
N LEU A 45 4.45 -17.33 3.89
CA LEU A 45 5.28 -17.61 2.72
C LEU A 45 6.77 -17.57 3.06
N LEU A 46 7.22 -16.56 3.82
CA LEU A 46 8.63 -16.49 4.26
C LEU A 46 9.02 -17.71 5.10
N ARG A 47 8.16 -18.13 6.05
CA ARG A 47 8.40 -19.34 6.87
C ARG A 47 8.44 -20.61 6.01
N MET A 48 7.55 -20.71 5.02
CA MET A 48 7.58 -21.84 4.08
C MET A 48 8.85 -21.83 3.24
N ILE A 49 9.32 -20.67 2.75
CA ILE A 49 10.60 -20.56 2.03
C ILE A 49 11.79 -20.90 2.95
N ALA A 50 11.75 -20.49 4.22
CA ALA A 50 12.75 -20.83 5.22
C ALA A 50 12.79 -22.33 5.57
N GLY A 51 11.67 -23.05 5.35
CA GLY A 51 11.52 -24.46 5.73
C GLY A 51 11.05 -24.67 7.17
N GLU A 52 10.53 -23.60 7.82
CA GLU A 52 9.95 -23.68 9.16
C GLU A 52 8.47 -24.11 9.13
N GLU A 53 7.83 -24.01 7.97
CA GLU A 53 6.44 -24.39 7.74
C GLU A 53 6.30 -25.12 6.41
N GLU A 54 5.40 -26.12 6.33
CA GLU A 54 5.13 -26.87 5.11
C GLU A 54 3.80 -26.42 4.49
N PRO A 55 3.68 -26.37 3.15
CA PRO A 55 2.39 -26.19 2.49
C PRO A 55 1.50 -27.42 2.74
N ASP A 56 0.17 -27.25 2.65
CA ASP A 56 -0.79 -28.36 2.79
C ASP A 56 -0.85 -29.18 1.50
N GLU A 57 -0.68 -28.52 0.33
CA GLU A 57 -0.54 -29.16 -0.98
C GLU A 57 0.58 -28.45 -1.76
N GLY A 58 1.13 -29.13 -2.78
CA GLY A 58 2.25 -28.63 -3.58
C GLY A 58 3.60 -28.80 -2.89
N GLN A 59 4.62 -28.13 -3.39
CA GLN A 59 5.98 -28.27 -2.87
C GLN A 59 6.84 -27.01 -3.09
N ILE A 60 7.86 -26.86 -2.24
CA ILE A 60 8.89 -25.82 -2.40
C ILE A 60 10.23 -26.51 -2.63
N ILE A 61 10.72 -26.42 -3.86
CA ILE A 61 11.98 -27.04 -4.28
C ILE A 61 13.09 -26.01 -4.11
N ARG A 62 14.09 -26.34 -3.30
CA ARG A 62 15.28 -25.52 -3.04
C ARG A 62 16.51 -26.18 -3.65
N GLN A 63 17.42 -25.38 -4.19
CA GLN A 63 18.69 -25.87 -4.69
C GLN A 63 19.49 -26.52 -3.54
N ASN A 64 20.16 -27.65 -3.79
CA ASN A 64 20.96 -28.34 -2.79
C ASN A 64 22.09 -27.48 -2.26
N GLY A 65 22.24 -27.46 -0.91
CA GLY A 65 23.29 -26.71 -0.24
C GLY A 65 23.03 -25.21 -0.07
N LEU A 66 21.82 -24.73 -0.43
CA LEU A 66 21.43 -23.33 -0.29
C LEU A 66 21.38 -22.91 1.19
N LYS A 67 22.13 -21.87 1.54
CA LYS A 67 22.13 -21.29 2.89
C LYS A 67 21.07 -20.20 2.97
N ILE A 68 20.03 -20.42 3.76
CA ILE A 68 18.92 -19.48 3.95
C ILE A 68 19.03 -18.89 5.36
N ALA A 69 18.97 -17.55 5.46
CA ALA A 69 18.79 -16.86 6.73
C ALA A 69 17.41 -16.23 6.77
N TYR A 70 16.77 -16.29 7.93
CA TYR A 70 15.44 -15.72 8.14
C TYR A 70 15.41 -14.86 9.39
N LEU A 71 14.93 -13.62 9.22
CA LEU A 71 14.57 -12.71 10.30
C LEU A 71 13.04 -12.69 10.43
N PRO A 72 12.46 -13.37 11.44
CA PRO A 72 11.01 -13.32 11.67
C PRO A 72 10.57 -12.00 12.27
N GLN A 73 9.27 -11.69 12.13
CA GLN A 73 8.67 -10.51 12.74
C GLN A 73 8.89 -10.45 14.26
N ASN A 74 8.79 -11.57 14.96
CA ASN A 74 9.07 -11.70 16.39
C ASN A 74 10.23 -12.71 16.60
N PRO A 75 11.47 -12.24 16.72
CA PRO A 75 12.61 -13.13 16.94
C PRO A 75 12.54 -13.85 18.28
N HIS A 76 12.89 -15.14 18.28
CA HIS A 76 13.01 -15.93 19.50
C HIS A 76 14.43 -15.86 20.06
N PHE A 77 14.53 -15.70 21.37
CA PHE A 77 15.80 -15.66 22.08
C PHE A 77 15.87 -16.79 23.09
N PRO A 78 17.05 -17.41 23.30
CA PRO A 78 17.24 -18.38 24.38
C PRO A 78 17.00 -17.73 25.75
N LYS A 79 16.36 -18.43 26.66
CA LYS A 79 16.12 -17.93 28.02
C LYS A 79 17.46 -17.64 28.72
N GLY A 80 17.54 -16.47 29.37
CA GLY A 80 18.75 -16.05 30.07
C GLY A 80 19.92 -15.64 29.17
N ALA A 81 19.69 -15.47 27.86
CA ALA A 81 20.71 -14.96 26.96
C ALA A 81 20.97 -13.47 27.22
N THR A 82 22.26 -13.11 27.32
CA THR A 82 22.70 -11.72 27.34
C THR A 82 22.87 -11.19 25.92
N VAL A 83 22.85 -9.86 25.75
CA VAL A 83 23.13 -9.21 24.47
C VAL A 83 24.44 -9.70 23.87
N SER A 84 25.50 -9.75 24.70
CA SER A 84 26.81 -10.23 24.32
C SER A 84 26.77 -11.70 23.88
N SER A 85 26.18 -12.60 24.69
CA SER A 85 26.12 -14.01 24.38
C SER A 85 25.32 -14.33 23.14
N TYR A 86 24.19 -13.62 22.92
CA TYR A 86 23.38 -13.80 21.71
C TYR A 86 24.10 -13.29 20.46
N ALA A 87 24.70 -12.10 20.54
CA ALA A 87 25.35 -11.45 19.40
C ALA A 87 26.58 -12.25 18.92
N LEU A 88 27.45 -12.70 19.86
CA LEU A 88 28.78 -13.23 19.53
C LEU A 88 28.82 -14.75 19.43
N ASN A 89 27.82 -15.47 19.96
CA ASN A 89 27.79 -16.92 19.84
C ASN A 89 27.36 -17.39 18.44
N GLY A 90 28.25 -18.13 17.76
CA GLY A 90 27.93 -18.86 16.52
C GLY A 90 28.41 -18.23 15.23
N ASN A 91 29.05 -17.05 15.25
CA ASN A 91 29.51 -16.37 14.04
C ASN A 91 31.03 -16.48 13.79
N GLY A 92 31.79 -17.06 14.73
CA GLY A 92 33.23 -17.27 14.61
C GLY A 92 34.00 -15.98 14.31
N ASP A 93 34.80 -15.98 13.23
CA ASP A 93 35.64 -14.82 12.86
C ASP A 93 34.86 -13.55 12.46
N LYS A 94 33.52 -13.59 12.46
CA LYS A 94 32.66 -12.47 12.06
C LYS A 94 32.04 -11.67 13.21
N ASP A 95 32.46 -11.91 14.43
CA ASP A 95 31.94 -11.18 15.60
C ASP A 95 32.13 -9.67 15.48
N TRP A 96 33.20 -9.21 14.84
CA TRP A 96 33.43 -7.80 14.56
C TRP A 96 32.38 -7.20 13.64
N LEU A 97 31.82 -7.97 12.67
CA LEU A 97 30.78 -7.51 11.76
C LEU A 97 29.44 -7.38 12.50
N VAL A 98 29.14 -8.33 13.42
CA VAL A 98 27.96 -8.21 14.29
C VAL A 98 28.03 -6.95 15.13
N GLN A 99 29.20 -6.69 15.78
CA GLN A 99 29.40 -5.50 16.58
C GLN A 99 29.28 -4.21 15.76
N SER A 100 29.85 -4.20 14.55
CA SER A 100 29.69 -3.07 13.61
C SER A 100 28.22 -2.82 13.26
N ASN A 101 27.46 -3.88 12.94
CA ASN A 101 26.03 -3.77 12.65
C ASN A 101 25.24 -3.30 13.88
N MET A 102 25.55 -3.81 15.06
CA MET A 102 24.93 -3.36 16.32
C MET A 102 25.15 -1.86 16.55
N THR A 103 26.38 -1.38 16.37
CA THR A 103 26.70 0.05 16.48
C THR A 103 25.88 0.89 15.50
N LYS A 104 25.74 0.44 14.25
CA LYS A 104 24.91 1.11 13.23
C LYS A 104 23.43 1.13 13.58
N LEU A 105 22.95 0.11 14.30
CA LEU A 105 21.57 -0.02 14.76
C LEU A 105 21.35 0.55 16.18
N GLY A 106 22.35 1.23 16.74
CA GLY A 106 22.26 1.91 18.03
C GLY A 106 22.11 0.95 19.22
N ILE A 107 22.73 -0.23 19.15
CA ILE A 107 22.77 -1.22 20.25
C ILE A 107 24.21 -1.38 20.73
N GLU A 108 24.40 -1.24 22.03
CA GLU A 108 25.69 -1.50 22.65
C GLU A 108 25.81 -2.97 23.08
N VAL A 109 27.00 -3.53 22.93
CA VAL A 109 27.33 -4.86 23.47
C VAL A 109 27.37 -4.78 25.00
N SER A 110 26.49 -5.50 25.65
CA SER A 110 26.37 -5.49 27.12
C SER A 110 26.06 -6.88 27.67
N GLU A 111 26.31 -7.07 28.96
CA GLU A 111 25.92 -8.28 29.69
C GLU A 111 24.45 -8.24 30.18
N GLN A 112 23.68 -7.24 29.72
CA GLN A 112 22.25 -7.14 29.99
C GLN A 112 21.50 -8.32 29.35
N GLU A 113 20.55 -8.90 30.08
CA GLU A 113 19.69 -9.95 29.54
C GLU A 113 18.79 -9.39 28.41
N VAL A 114 18.65 -10.17 27.34
CA VAL A 114 17.82 -9.79 26.18
C VAL A 114 16.35 -9.59 26.56
N GLU A 115 15.88 -10.27 27.62
CA GLU A 115 14.51 -10.14 28.11
C GLU A 115 14.22 -8.74 28.65
N ASN A 116 15.22 -8.00 29.11
CA ASN A 116 15.12 -6.64 29.61
C ASN A 116 15.15 -5.56 28.51
N LEU A 117 15.41 -5.95 27.25
CA LEU A 117 15.37 -5.05 26.11
C LEU A 117 13.93 -4.78 25.66
N SER A 118 13.69 -3.59 25.13
CA SER A 118 12.42 -3.29 24.43
C SER A 118 12.25 -4.19 23.20
N GLY A 119 11.01 -4.36 22.74
CA GLY A 119 10.71 -5.13 21.51
C GLY A 119 11.52 -4.66 20.30
N GLY A 120 11.63 -3.35 20.12
CA GLY A 120 12.42 -2.75 19.05
C GLY A 120 13.91 -3.02 19.17
N GLN A 121 14.48 -2.95 20.39
CA GLN A 121 15.90 -3.28 20.62
C GLN A 121 16.20 -4.76 20.37
N ARG A 122 15.31 -5.66 20.80
CA ARG A 122 15.43 -7.11 20.52
C ARG A 122 15.48 -7.37 19.02
N ARG A 123 14.60 -6.70 18.26
CA ARG A 123 14.53 -6.86 16.81
C ARG A 123 15.78 -6.36 16.09
N LYS A 124 16.30 -5.18 16.49
CA LYS A 124 17.56 -4.62 15.99
C LYS A 124 18.74 -5.56 16.25
N LEU A 125 18.79 -6.19 17.45
CA LEU A 125 19.82 -7.17 17.81
C LEU A 125 19.77 -8.39 16.90
N ALA A 126 18.58 -8.94 16.64
CA ALA A 126 18.40 -10.07 15.73
C ALA A 126 18.79 -9.70 14.29
N LEU A 127 18.41 -8.52 13.83
CA LEU A 127 18.79 -8.01 12.51
C LEU A 127 20.32 -7.87 12.38
N ALA A 128 20.99 -7.27 13.39
CA ALA A 128 22.46 -7.14 13.38
C ALA A 128 23.16 -8.47 13.20
N LYS A 129 22.69 -9.52 13.90
CA LYS A 129 23.22 -10.87 13.82
C LYS A 129 22.96 -11.52 12.47
N VAL A 130 21.72 -11.45 11.99
CA VAL A 130 21.33 -12.04 10.70
C VAL A 130 22.15 -11.43 9.57
N LEU A 131 22.34 -10.11 9.52
CA LEU A 131 23.11 -9.44 8.47
C LEU A 131 24.60 -9.76 8.47
N ALA A 132 25.16 -10.28 9.55
CA ALA A 132 26.59 -10.63 9.63
C ALA A 132 26.93 -12.02 9.07
N GLY A 133 25.94 -12.86 8.78
CA GLY A 133 26.14 -14.21 8.30
C GLY A 133 26.50 -14.31 6.80
N ASP A 134 26.87 -15.51 6.37
CA ASP A 134 27.06 -15.87 4.95
C ASP A 134 25.84 -16.66 4.47
N PHE A 135 25.03 -16.05 3.64
CA PHE A 135 23.83 -16.67 3.11
C PHE A 135 23.74 -16.45 1.60
N ASP A 136 23.11 -17.41 0.93
CA ASP A 136 22.73 -17.30 -0.47
C ASP A 136 21.36 -16.59 -0.60
N VAL A 137 20.48 -16.82 0.39
CA VAL A 137 19.13 -16.22 0.47
C VAL A 137 18.92 -15.59 1.84
N LEU A 138 18.50 -14.34 1.81
CA LEU A 138 18.14 -13.56 2.99
C LEU A 138 16.64 -13.27 2.99
N LEU A 139 15.93 -13.73 4.01
CA LEU A 139 14.51 -13.53 4.22
C LEU A 139 14.30 -12.55 5.38
N LEU A 140 13.62 -11.43 5.11
CA LEU A 140 13.39 -10.38 6.10
C LEU A 140 11.90 -10.10 6.25
N ASP A 141 11.38 -10.25 7.47
CA ASP A 141 9.97 -9.93 7.79
C ASP A 141 9.90 -8.62 8.55
N GLU A 142 9.44 -7.56 7.90
CA GLU A 142 9.32 -6.18 8.40
C GLU A 142 10.64 -5.61 8.98
N PRO A 143 11.77 -5.60 8.22
CA PRO A 143 13.07 -5.19 8.75
C PRO A 143 13.17 -3.70 9.10
N THR A 144 12.31 -2.85 8.54
CA THR A 144 12.31 -1.40 8.72
C THR A 144 11.55 -0.93 9.96
N ASN A 145 10.68 -1.77 10.53
CA ASN A 145 9.90 -1.40 11.72
C ASN A 145 10.81 -1.10 12.92
N HIS A 146 10.50 -0.02 13.64
CA HIS A 146 11.25 0.49 14.80
C HIS A 146 12.66 1.02 14.48
N LEU A 147 13.05 1.14 13.21
CA LEU A 147 14.28 1.81 12.80
C LEU A 147 14.01 3.29 12.59
N ASP A 148 14.98 4.13 12.95
CA ASP A 148 14.96 5.54 12.57
C ASP A 148 15.52 5.74 11.15
N GLU A 149 15.37 6.96 10.64
CA GLU A 149 15.77 7.31 9.27
C GLU A 149 17.25 6.97 8.97
N GLY A 150 18.15 7.24 9.93
CA GLY A 150 19.59 6.95 9.75
C GLY A 150 19.85 5.46 9.60
N MET A 151 19.17 4.63 10.41
CA MET A 151 19.27 3.17 10.36
C MET A 151 18.65 2.61 9.08
N ILE A 152 17.51 3.13 8.64
CA ILE A 152 16.87 2.72 7.39
C ILE A 152 17.77 3.03 6.19
N ASN A 153 18.36 4.23 6.11
CA ASN A 153 19.29 4.60 5.05
C ASN A 153 20.52 3.66 5.01
N TRP A 154 21.08 3.34 6.17
CA TRP A 154 22.18 2.39 6.25
C TRP A 154 21.77 0.99 5.77
N LEU A 155 20.58 0.52 6.17
CA LEU A 155 20.07 -0.80 5.76
C LEU A 155 19.79 -0.84 4.24
N GLU A 156 19.24 0.23 3.66
CA GLU A 156 19.07 0.38 2.21
C GLU A 156 20.40 0.17 1.46
N GLU A 157 21.45 0.90 1.85
CA GLU A 157 22.76 0.81 1.20
C GLU A 157 23.39 -0.59 1.39
N TYR A 158 23.23 -1.17 2.57
CA TYR A 158 23.70 -2.53 2.84
C TYR A 158 23.02 -3.55 1.92
N LEU A 159 21.69 -3.53 1.82
CA LEU A 159 20.92 -4.48 1.01
C LEU A 159 21.06 -4.23 -0.50
N LYS A 160 21.29 -2.99 -0.94
CA LYS A 160 21.66 -2.71 -2.33
C LYS A 160 22.98 -3.37 -2.72
N GLY A 161 23.95 -3.37 -1.80
CA GLY A 161 25.25 -4.03 -1.99
C GLY A 161 25.23 -5.55 -1.87
N TYR A 162 24.15 -6.13 -1.33
CA TYR A 162 24.04 -7.57 -1.14
C TYR A 162 23.88 -8.30 -2.49
N LYS A 163 24.74 -9.31 -2.71
CA LYS A 163 24.81 -10.05 -4.01
C LYS A 163 23.95 -11.31 -4.05
N GLY A 164 23.51 -11.81 -2.89
CA GLY A 164 22.60 -12.95 -2.79
C GLY A 164 21.16 -12.59 -3.15
N VAL A 165 20.28 -13.55 -2.97
CA VAL A 165 18.84 -13.33 -3.12
C VAL A 165 18.27 -12.72 -1.85
N LEU A 166 17.46 -11.67 -2.01
CA LEU A 166 16.73 -11.03 -0.95
C LEU A 166 15.23 -11.22 -1.17
N VAL A 167 14.53 -11.72 -0.15
CA VAL A 167 13.06 -11.73 -0.13
C VAL A 167 12.62 -11.02 1.14
N MET A 168 11.85 -9.96 0.99
CA MET A 168 11.45 -9.13 2.14
C MET A 168 9.97 -8.80 2.11
N VAL A 169 9.38 -8.78 3.29
CA VAL A 169 8.07 -8.19 3.57
C VAL A 169 8.33 -6.85 4.25
N THR A 170 7.81 -5.77 3.71
CA THR A 170 7.83 -4.46 4.38
C THR A 170 6.68 -3.59 3.89
N HIS A 171 6.24 -2.70 4.76
CA HIS A 171 5.25 -1.68 4.46
C HIS A 171 5.88 -0.33 4.08
N ASP A 172 7.20 -0.20 4.16
CA ASP A 172 7.94 0.98 3.70
C ASP A 172 8.07 0.97 2.16
N ARG A 173 7.20 1.75 1.51
CA ARG A 173 7.12 1.86 0.04
C ARG A 173 8.39 2.44 -0.57
N TYR A 174 9.02 3.40 0.11
CA TYR A 174 10.27 4.01 -0.35
C TYR A 174 11.43 3.01 -0.30
N PHE A 175 11.48 2.21 0.76
CA PHE A 175 12.44 1.13 0.89
C PHE A 175 12.27 0.06 -0.20
N LEU A 176 11.02 -0.35 -0.46
CA LEU A 176 10.69 -1.25 -1.57
C LEU A 176 11.18 -0.70 -2.91
N ASP A 177 10.90 0.58 -3.19
CA ASP A 177 11.28 1.20 -4.46
C ASP A 177 12.79 1.26 -4.68
N LYS A 178 13.56 1.44 -3.60
CA LYS A 178 15.02 1.57 -3.63
C LYS A 178 15.78 0.26 -3.65
N VAL A 179 15.24 -0.79 -3.01
CA VAL A 179 15.96 -2.05 -2.77
C VAL A 179 15.47 -3.17 -3.68
N SER A 180 14.16 -3.23 -3.98
CA SER A 180 13.62 -4.34 -4.78
C SER A 180 13.79 -4.13 -6.29
N ASN A 181 13.99 -5.24 -7.01
CA ASN A 181 13.94 -5.31 -8.47
C ASN A 181 12.74 -6.12 -8.97
N ARG A 182 12.06 -6.84 -8.07
CA ARG A 182 10.83 -7.57 -8.35
C ARG A 182 9.85 -7.40 -7.20
N ILE A 183 8.57 -7.32 -7.51
CA ILE A 183 7.48 -7.30 -6.53
C ILE A 183 6.64 -8.57 -6.67
N LEU A 184 6.32 -9.20 -5.55
CA LEU A 184 5.39 -10.31 -5.45
C LEU A 184 4.15 -9.86 -4.69
N GLU A 185 3.05 -9.68 -5.39
CA GLU A 185 1.76 -9.36 -4.78
C GLU A 185 1.03 -10.63 -4.38
N ILE A 186 0.59 -10.71 -3.11
CA ILE A 186 -0.30 -11.76 -2.62
C ILE A 186 -1.69 -11.18 -2.47
N SER A 187 -2.61 -11.64 -3.31
CA SER A 187 -4.00 -11.19 -3.32
C SER A 187 -4.95 -12.37 -3.49
N ARG A 188 -5.86 -12.54 -2.53
CA ARG A 188 -6.96 -13.54 -2.57
C ARG A 188 -6.50 -14.97 -2.88
N GLY A 189 -5.41 -15.40 -2.25
CA GLY A 189 -4.85 -16.74 -2.43
C GLY A 189 -3.94 -16.90 -3.65
N ASN A 190 -3.89 -15.92 -4.55
CA ASN A 190 -3.05 -15.93 -5.74
C ASN A 190 -1.76 -15.13 -5.51
N MET A 191 -0.73 -15.46 -6.31
CA MET A 191 0.55 -14.77 -6.36
C MET A 191 0.75 -14.13 -7.73
N TYR A 192 1.02 -12.82 -7.78
CA TYR A 192 1.29 -12.08 -9.00
C TYR A 192 2.71 -11.52 -8.93
N GLY A 193 3.58 -11.95 -9.84
CA GLY A 193 4.96 -11.49 -9.93
C GLY A 193 5.12 -10.36 -10.93
N TYR A 194 5.81 -9.28 -10.54
CA TYR A 194 6.12 -8.14 -11.40
C TYR A 194 7.63 -7.91 -11.42
N ASP A 195 8.23 -7.91 -12.60
CA ASP A 195 9.65 -7.60 -12.80
C ASP A 195 9.83 -6.07 -12.82
N ALA A 196 9.65 -5.44 -11.65
CA ALA A 196 9.60 -4.00 -11.49
C ALA A 196 9.93 -3.59 -10.05
N ASN A 197 10.34 -2.32 -9.84
CA ASN A 197 10.36 -1.68 -8.53
C ASN A 197 8.93 -1.30 -8.09
N TYR A 198 8.80 -0.75 -6.87
CA TYR A 198 7.47 -0.47 -6.31
C TYR A 198 6.67 0.56 -7.13
N SER A 199 7.30 1.63 -7.60
CA SER A 199 6.61 2.67 -8.39
C SER A 199 6.05 2.10 -9.70
N ARG A 200 6.85 1.33 -10.44
CA ARG A 200 6.40 0.71 -11.70
C ARG A 200 5.39 -0.42 -11.46
N PHE A 201 5.49 -1.12 -10.32
CA PHE A 201 4.50 -2.11 -9.92
C PHE A 201 3.10 -1.52 -9.81
N LEU A 202 2.94 -0.30 -9.23
CA LEU A 202 1.63 0.34 -9.11
C LEU A 202 0.96 0.56 -10.47
N GLU A 203 1.73 0.98 -11.48
CA GLU A 203 1.24 1.15 -12.84
C GLU A 203 0.81 -0.19 -13.46
N LEU A 204 1.66 -1.21 -13.36
CA LEU A 204 1.37 -2.54 -13.89
C LEU A 204 0.18 -3.22 -13.18
N LYS A 205 0.02 -2.96 -11.87
CA LYS A 205 -1.13 -3.43 -11.11
C LYS A 205 -2.42 -2.77 -11.61
N ALA A 206 -2.41 -1.45 -11.80
CA ALA A 206 -3.56 -0.72 -12.33
C ALA A 206 -3.95 -1.20 -13.74
N GLU A 207 -2.97 -1.40 -14.64
CA GLU A 207 -3.20 -1.98 -15.97
C GLU A 207 -3.84 -3.38 -15.89
N ARG A 208 -3.34 -4.26 -14.98
CA ARG A 208 -3.91 -5.59 -14.78
C ARG A 208 -5.35 -5.53 -14.30
N GLU A 209 -5.62 -4.73 -13.26
CA GLU A 209 -6.96 -4.58 -12.68
C GLU A 209 -7.96 -4.03 -13.70
N GLU A 210 -7.54 -3.08 -14.54
CA GLU A 210 -8.36 -2.57 -15.64
C GLU A 210 -8.68 -3.66 -16.68
N MET A 211 -7.68 -4.48 -17.07
CA MET A 211 -7.89 -5.62 -17.98
C MET A 211 -8.82 -6.67 -17.38
N GLU A 212 -8.69 -6.97 -16.07
CA GLU A 212 -9.57 -7.91 -15.37
C GLU A 212 -11.02 -7.39 -15.33
N LEU A 213 -11.22 -6.09 -15.07
CA LEU A 213 -12.54 -5.46 -15.08
C LEU A 213 -13.16 -5.44 -16.49
N ALA A 214 -12.37 -5.14 -17.52
CA ALA A 214 -12.83 -5.19 -18.90
C ALA A 214 -13.24 -6.61 -19.32
N SER A 215 -12.42 -7.61 -18.96
CA SER A 215 -12.73 -9.03 -19.18
C SER A 215 -14.02 -9.45 -18.47
N GLU A 216 -14.23 -9.00 -17.23
CA GLU A 216 -15.45 -9.29 -16.47
C GLU A 216 -16.69 -8.61 -17.07
N ARG A 217 -16.60 -7.36 -17.52
CA ARG A 217 -17.67 -6.70 -18.24
C ARG A 217 -18.06 -7.47 -19.51
N LYS A 218 -17.06 -7.94 -20.27
CA LYS A 218 -17.27 -8.79 -21.47
C LYS A 218 -17.95 -10.12 -21.07
N ARG A 219 -17.47 -10.78 -20.00
CA ARG A 219 -18.08 -12.03 -19.48
C ARG A 219 -19.54 -11.83 -19.06
N GLN A 220 -19.84 -10.76 -18.33
CA GLN A 220 -21.21 -10.43 -17.88
C GLN A 220 -22.13 -10.12 -19.06
N SER A 221 -21.64 -9.45 -20.09
CA SER A 221 -22.39 -9.17 -21.32
C SER A 221 -22.75 -10.49 -22.04
N ILE A 222 -21.77 -11.38 -22.21
CA ILE A 222 -22.00 -12.70 -22.80
C ILE A 222 -22.97 -13.52 -21.95
N LEU A 223 -22.78 -13.53 -20.62
CA LEU A 223 -23.67 -14.23 -19.68
C LEU A 223 -25.12 -13.74 -19.79
N ARG A 224 -25.32 -12.43 -19.92
CA ARG A 224 -26.67 -11.82 -20.10
C ARG A 224 -27.30 -12.33 -21.39
N MET A 225 -26.57 -12.30 -22.51
CA MET A 225 -27.06 -12.82 -23.80
C MET A 225 -27.39 -14.30 -23.74
N GLU A 226 -26.53 -15.12 -23.12
CA GLU A 226 -26.75 -16.57 -23.00
C GLU A 226 -27.92 -16.90 -22.06
N LEU A 227 -28.12 -16.10 -21.00
CA LEU A 227 -29.29 -16.24 -20.12
C LEU A 227 -30.60 -15.86 -20.83
N GLU A 228 -30.60 -14.82 -21.65
CA GLU A 228 -31.77 -14.45 -22.45
C GLU A 228 -32.10 -15.52 -23.49
N TRP A 229 -31.07 -16.08 -24.16
CA TRP A 229 -31.24 -17.20 -25.05
C TRP A 229 -31.83 -18.43 -24.33
N ALA A 230 -31.33 -18.77 -23.15
CA ALA A 230 -31.83 -19.90 -22.36
C ALA A 230 -33.29 -19.68 -21.91
N LYS A 231 -33.68 -18.44 -21.54
CA LYS A 231 -35.08 -18.07 -21.18
C LYS A 231 -36.09 -18.23 -22.33
N ARG A 232 -35.65 -18.10 -23.58
CA ARG A 232 -36.53 -18.27 -24.77
C ARG A 232 -36.96 -19.72 -25.05
N GLY A 233 -36.68 -20.64 -24.14
CA GLY A 233 -37.25 -22.01 -24.16
C GLY A 233 -36.57 -22.96 -25.13
N CYS A 234 -35.26 -23.00 -25.16
CA CYS A 234 -34.48 -23.94 -25.97
C CYS A 234 -34.73 -25.39 -25.56
N ARG A 235 -35.42 -26.14 -26.39
CA ARG A 235 -35.57 -27.60 -26.19
C ARG A 235 -34.22 -28.27 -26.50
N ALA A 236 -33.53 -28.79 -25.46
CA ALA A 236 -32.22 -29.45 -25.55
C ALA A 236 -32.24 -30.75 -26.32
N ARG A 237 -32.44 -30.70 -27.66
CA ARG A 237 -32.47 -31.89 -28.53
C ARG A 237 -31.22 -32.06 -29.43
N SER A 238 -30.28 -31.12 -29.43
CA SER A 238 -29.04 -31.21 -30.23
C SER A 238 -27.80 -31.15 -29.36
N THR A 239 -26.72 -31.80 -29.78
CA THR A 239 -25.39 -31.81 -29.11
C THR A 239 -24.82 -30.41 -28.98
N LYS A 240 -25.07 -29.54 -29.96
CA LYS A 240 -24.65 -28.12 -29.94
C LYS A 240 -25.35 -27.30 -28.84
N GLN A 241 -26.64 -27.56 -28.60
CA GLN A 241 -27.39 -26.89 -27.54
C GLN A 241 -26.92 -27.34 -26.13
N ARG A 242 -26.49 -28.59 -25.98
CA ARG A 242 -25.94 -29.08 -24.72
C ARG A 242 -24.58 -28.45 -24.42
N ALA A 243 -23.68 -28.38 -25.40
CA ALA A 243 -22.40 -27.68 -25.26
C ALA A 243 -22.55 -26.19 -24.93
N ARG A 244 -23.63 -25.53 -25.42
CA ARG A 244 -23.91 -24.14 -25.10
C ARG A 244 -24.46 -23.95 -23.68
N LEU A 245 -25.25 -24.91 -23.19
CA LEU A 245 -25.72 -24.95 -21.78
C LEU A 245 -24.56 -25.20 -20.82
N ASP A 246 -23.65 -26.15 -21.17
CA ASP A 246 -22.45 -26.43 -20.39
C ASP A 246 -21.56 -25.13 -20.30
N ARG A 247 -21.38 -24.42 -21.43
CA ARG A 247 -20.67 -23.14 -21.46
C ARG A 247 -21.35 -22.06 -20.62
N LEU A 248 -22.70 -22.02 -20.58
CA LEU A 248 -23.44 -21.12 -19.72
C LEU A 248 -23.25 -21.45 -18.23
N GLU A 249 -23.12 -22.72 -17.86
CA GLU A 249 -22.78 -23.13 -16.51
C GLU A 249 -21.37 -22.70 -16.13
N ASP A 250 -20.38 -22.88 -17.00
CA ASP A 250 -19.00 -22.42 -16.80
C ASP A 250 -18.96 -20.90 -16.63
N LEU A 251 -19.69 -20.14 -17.46
CA LEU A 251 -19.80 -18.67 -17.35
C LEU A 251 -20.45 -18.22 -16.03
N LYS A 252 -21.37 -18.99 -15.46
CA LYS A 252 -21.99 -18.69 -14.15
C LYS A 252 -21.05 -18.96 -12.98
N GLN A 253 -20.16 -19.94 -13.10
CA GLN A 253 -19.23 -20.32 -12.04
C GLN A 253 -18.04 -19.36 -11.91
N GLY A 254 -17.74 -18.56 -12.94
CA GLY A 254 -16.69 -17.55 -12.89
C GLY A 254 -16.94 -16.53 -11.78
N LYS A 255 -15.97 -16.37 -10.86
CA LYS A 255 -16.01 -15.35 -9.80
C LYS A 255 -15.73 -13.98 -10.42
N ALA A 256 -16.56 -12.99 -10.14
CA ALA A 256 -16.31 -11.61 -10.54
C ALA A 256 -15.08 -11.07 -9.80
N PRO A 257 -14.16 -10.36 -10.47
CA PRO A 257 -13.13 -9.61 -9.78
C PRO A 257 -13.82 -8.57 -8.90
N VAL A 258 -13.46 -8.54 -7.62
CA VAL A 258 -13.93 -7.51 -6.70
C VAL A 258 -12.98 -6.34 -6.91
N SER A 259 -13.45 -5.27 -7.48
CA SER A 259 -12.70 -4.02 -7.58
C SER A 259 -12.41 -3.51 -6.17
N ASP A 260 -11.16 -3.19 -5.89
CA ASP A 260 -10.81 -2.36 -4.75
C ASP A 260 -11.22 -0.93 -5.13
N ALA A 261 -12.51 -0.64 -4.95
CA ALA A 261 -13.08 0.64 -5.32
C ALA A 261 -12.39 1.73 -4.48
N VAL A 262 -11.58 2.54 -5.14
CA VAL A 262 -11.10 3.81 -4.59
C VAL A 262 -12.33 4.71 -4.51
N VAL A 263 -12.89 4.85 -3.32
CA VAL A 263 -14.00 5.75 -3.05
C VAL A 263 -13.40 7.02 -2.50
N GLU A 264 -13.46 8.10 -3.28
CA GLU A 264 -13.07 9.44 -2.84
C GLU A 264 -13.77 9.77 -1.52
N MET A 265 -12.99 10.20 -0.54
CA MET A 265 -13.48 10.61 0.77
C MET A 265 -13.39 12.13 0.89
N ASP A 266 -14.53 12.81 0.92
CA ASP A 266 -14.58 14.21 1.26
C ASP A 266 -15.06 14.40 2.72
N SER A 267 -14.34 15.21 3.49
CA SER A 267 -14.70 15.54 4.88
C SER A 267 -15.46 16.87 4.95
N VAL A 268 -16.46 16.96 5.82
CA VAL A 268 -17.20 18.21 6.06
C VAL A 268 -16.40 19.12 6.98
N GLU A 269 -16.31 20.40 6.64
CA GLU A 269 -15.74 21.45 7.51
C GLU A 269 -16.44 21.47 8.88
N THR A 270 -15.75 21.03 9.92
CA THR A 270 -16.18 21.27 11.29
C THR A 270 -15.76 22.68 11.69
N ARG A 271 -16.70 23.46 12.25
CA ARG A 271 -16.50 24.86 12.64
C ARG A 271 -15.38 24.96 13.68
N MET A 272 -14.22 25.43 13.25
CA MET A 272 -13.06 25.67 14.11
C MET A 272 -13.02 27.13 14.55
N GLY A 273 -12.88 27.41 15.85
CA GLY A 273 -12.75 28.75 16.43
C GLY A 273 -11.45 29.45 15.96
N LYS A 274 -11.22 30.69 16.40
CA LYS A 274 -9.99 31.44 16.07
C LYS A 274 -8.75 30.88 16.77
N LYS A 275 -8.89 30.40 18.02
CA LYS A 275 -7.81 29.73 18.77
C LYS A 275 -7.73 28.26 18.37
N THR A 276 -6.52 27.81 18.10
CA THR A 276 -6.18 26.42 17.77
C THR A 276 -5.39 25.78 18.92
N ILE A 277 -4.19 25.31 18.69
CA ILE A 277 -3.25 24.82 19.70
C ILE A 277 -2.07 25.80 19.71
N GLU A 278 -1.82 26.44 20.83
CA GLU A 278 -0.78 27.44 21.01
C GLU A 278 0.17 26.98 22.12
N LEU A 279 1.45 26.86 21.81
CA LEU A 279 2.52 26.51 22.74
C LEU A 279 3.36 27.75 23.04
N TYR A 280 3.62 28.01 24.30
CA TYR A 280 4.38 29.17 24.77
C TYR A 280 5.54 28.71 25.65
N GLU A 281 6.78 28.89 25.16
CA GLU A 281 8.02 28.61 25.89
C GLU A 281 8.05 27.21 26.54
N VAL A 282 7.52 26.23 25.81
CA VAL A 282 7.37 24.87 26.32
C VAL A 282 8.74 24.19 26.47
N THR A 283 9.04 23.77 27.70
CA THR A 283 10.25 23.03 28.05
C THR A 283 9.86 21.71 28.71
N LYS A 284 10.54 20.62 28.31
CA LYS A 284 10.33 19.28 28.86
C LYS A 284 11.62 18.51 28.99
N LYS A 285 11.80 17.87 30.15
CA LYS A 285 12.97 17.04 30.50
C LYS A 285 12.54 15.70 31.05
N TYR A 286 13.32 14.65 30.79
CA TYR A 286 13.21 13.38 31.50
C TYR A 286 14.60 13.06 32.09
N GLY A 287 14.70 13.14 33.43
CA GLY A 287 15.98 13.05 34.12
C GLY A 287 16.93 14.15 33.63
N ASP A 288 18.11 13.77 33.15
CA ASP A 288 19.12 14.70 32.62
C ASP A 288 18.93 15.03 31.13
N GLN A 289 18.03 14.32 30.45
CA GLN A 289 17.82 14.50 29.01
C GLN A 289 16.82 15.63 28.74
N MET A 290 17.27 16.66 28.00
CA MET A 290 16.42 17.74 27.51
C MET A 290 15.72 17.26 26.23
N LEU A 291 14.38 17.17 26.25
CA LEU A 291 13.58 16.79 25.08
C LEU A 291 13.08 17.99 24.29
N LEU A 292 12.65 19.04 25.00
CA LEU A 292 12.16 20.31 24.42
C LEU A 292 12.75 21.47 25.22
N LYS A 293 13.15 22.53 24.53
CA LYS A 293 13.69 23.74 25.13
C LYS A 293 13.05 24.97 24.51
N ASP A 294 12.38 25.76 25.33
CA ASP A 294 11.78 27.07 24.99
C ASP A 294 10.96 27.05 23.68
N PHE A 295 10.22 25.97 23.43
CA PHE A 295 9.49 25.80 22.17
C PHE A 295 8.21 26.63 22.16
N THR A 296 8.13 27.59 21.23
CA THR A 296 6.94 28.42 21.02
C THR A 296 6.42 28.22 19.60
N TYR A 297 5.16 27.85 19.48
CA TYR A 297 4.51 27.63 18.19
C TYR A 297 2.99 27.75 18.26
N THR A 298 2.40 28.32 17.21
CA THR A 298 0.95 28.36 17.02
C THR A 298 0.57 27.51 15.82
N VAL A 299 -0.19 26.45 16.06
CA VAL A 299 -0.69 25.60 14.99
C VAL A 299 -1.77 26.34 14.21
N LEU A 300 -1.61 26.44 12.89
CA LEU A 300 -2.56 27.16 12.03
C LEU A 300 -3.74 26.24 11.65
N ARG A 301 -4.86 26.83 11.25
CA ARG A 301 -6.01 26.08 10.73
C ARG A 301 -5.63 25.34 9.47
N ASN A 302 -6.18 24.16 9.28
CA ASN A 302 -5.95 23.29 8.12
C ASN A 302 -4.48 22.94 7.88
N GLN A 303 -3.62 23.13 8.88
CA GLN A 303 -2.20 22.85 8.79
C GLN A 303 -1.96 21.33 8.88
N ARG A 304 -1.02 20.85 8.09
CA ARG A 304 -0.56 19.47 8.03
C ARG A 304 0.91 19.40 8.42
N LEU A 305 1.15 18.96 9.64
CA LEU A 305 2.46 19.02 10.28
C LEU A 305 3.04 17.62 10.45
N GLY A 306 4.19 17.36 9.85
CA GLY A 306 5.02 16.18 10.06
C GLY A 306 6.10 16.43 11.10
N ILE A 307 6.39 15.46 11.94
CA ILE A 307 7.47 15.52 12.93
C ILE A 307 8.41 14.37 12.67
N VAL A 308 9.69 14.68 12.46
CA VAL A 308 10.76 13.72 12.19
C VAL A 308 11.92 13.87 13.16
N GLY A 309 12.72 12.83 13.33
CA GLY A 309 13.90 12.85 14.18
C GLY A 309 14.27 11.48 14.73
N PRO A 310 15.43 11.34 15.40
CA PRO A 310 15.89 10.09 15.99
C PRO A 310 14.90 9.48 16.99
N ASN A 311 15.01 8.19 17.23
CA ASN A 311 14.22 7.54 18.27
C ASN A 311 14.63 8.06 19.65
N GLY A 312 13.62 8.31 20.51
CA GLY A 312 13.84 8.84 21.88
C GLY A 312 14.12 10.35 21.97
N CYS A 313 14.08 11.11 20.87
CA CYS A 313 14.31 12.57 20.91
C CYS A 313 13.14 13.40 21.47
N GLY A 314 11.96 12.79 21.73
CA GLY A 314 10.81 13.48 22.32
C GLY A 314 9.62 13.70 21.39
N LYS A 315 9.56 13.05 20.21
CA LYS A 315 8.45 13.18 19.24
C LYS A 315 7.08 12.88 19.87
N SER A 316 6.91 11.68 20.43
CA SER A 316 5.66 11.29 21.09
C SER A 316 5.32 12.13 22.32
N THR A 317 6.34 12.62 23.04
CA THR A 317 6.17 13.54 24.18
C THR A 317 5.58 14.87 23.72
N LEU A 318 6.09 15.43 22.60
CA LEU A 318 5.54 16.66 22.01
C LEU A 318 4.07 16.46 21.60
N LEU A 319 3.75 15.33 20.95
CA LEU A 319 2.35 15.00 20.60
C LEU A 319 1.45 14.91 21.84
N LYS A 320 1.90 14.24 22.92
CA LYS A 320 1.15 14.13 24.17
C LYS A 320 0.93 15.50 24.84
N ILE A 321 1.94 16.39 24.80
CA ILE A 321 1.83 17.76 25.29
C ILE A 321 0.79 18.54 24.48
N MET A 322 0.84 18.47 23.14
CA MET A 322 -0.14 19.11 22.26
C MET A 322 -1.56 18.57 22.46
N ALA A 323 -1.68 17.27 22.75
CA ALA A 323 -2.97 16.61 23.06
C ALA A 323 -3.48 16.91 24.48
N GLY A 324 -2.70 17.57 25.33
CA GLY A 324 -3.05 17.83 26.74
C GLY A 324 -2.97 16.60 27.64
N LEU A 325 -2.37 15.50 27.16
CA LEU A 325 -2.19 14.26 27.91
C LEU A 325 -0.98 14.31 28.85
N GLU A 326 -0.03 15.18 28.58
CA GLU A 326 1.16 15.42 29.38
C GLU A 326 1.37 16.91 29.60
N GLN A 327 1.80 17.29 30.80
CA GLN A 327 2.09 18.69 31.13
C GLN A 327 3.57 19.02 30.82
N PRO A 328 3.88 20.20 30.28
CA PRO A 328 5.25 20.68 30.20
C PRO A 328 5.81 20.98 31.60
N ASP A 329 7.14 20.96 31.73
CA ASP A 329 7.82 21.32 32.99
C ASP A 329 7.88 22.85 33.16
N GLU A 330 8.06 23.57 32.04
CA GLU A 330 8.01 25.03 31.97
C GLU A 330 7.19 25.46 30.75
N GLY A 331 6.64 26.67 30.78
CA GLY A 331 5.78 27.18 29.73
C GLY A 331 4.31 26.75 29.89
N ARG A 332 3.52 26.93 28.83
CA ARG A 332 2.09 26.56 28.84
C ARG A 332 1.60 26.17 27.45
N VAL A 333 0.53 25.37 27.42
CA VAL A 333 -0.19 25.01 26.20
C VAL A 333 -1.63 25.51 26.32
N GLU A 334 -2.10 26.25 25.33
CA GLU A 334 -3.47 26.72 25.25
C GLU A 334 -4.18 26.03 24.09
N VAL A 335 -5.28 25.32 24.41
CA VAL A 335 -6.12 24.63 23.41
C VAL A 335 -7.45 25.36 23.29
N GLY A 336 -7.87 25.68 22.07
CA GLY A 336 -9.13 26.38 21.82
C GLY A 336 -10.36 25.54 22.25
N GLU A 337 -11.38 26.17 22.81
CA GLU A 337 -12.60 25.52 23.33
C GLU A 337 -13.36 24.68 22.28
N THR A 338 -13.22 25.00 21.00
CA THR A 338 -13.86 24.30 19.89
C THR A 338 -13.02 23.15 19.33
N ILE A 339 -11.82 22.95 19.85
CA ILE A 339 -10.90 21.90 19.40
C ILE A 339 -11.33 20.56 19.99
N LYS A 340 -11.51 19.59 19.09
CA LYS A 340 -11.74 18.18 19.42
C LYS A 340 -10.57 17.39 18.86
N ILE A 341 -9.74 16.84 19.75
CA ILE A 341 -8.53 16.10 19.37
C ILE A 341 -8.86 14.62 19.27
N GLY A 342 -8.57 14.03 18.10
CA GLY A 342 -8.46 12.60 17.88
C GLY A 342 -6.99 12.20 18.01
N TYR A 343 -6.64 11.44 19.04
CA TYR A 343 -5.27 11.02 19.31
C TYR A 343 -5.09 9.53 19.01
N LEU A 344 -4.20 9.20 18.08
CA LEU A 344 -3.76 7.84 17.82
C LEU A 344 -2.42 7.61 18.51
N ALA A 345 -2.42 6.80 19.57
CA ALA A 345 -1.21 6.43 20.30
C ALA A 345 -0.44 5.30 19.58
N GLN A 346 0.86 5.22 19.88
CA GLN A 346 1.71 4.12 19.41
C GLN A 346 1.33 2.78 20.06
N GLU A 347 0.82 2.80 21.29
CA GLU A 347 0.42 1.61 22.04
C GLU A 347 -0.97 1.10 21.63
N GLU A 348 -1.27 -0.16 22.01
CA GLU A 348 -2.49 -0.87 21.62
C GLU A 348 -3.78 -0.23 22.14
N LEU A 349 -4.87 -0.53 21.43
CA LEU A 349 -6.25 -0.15 21.77
C LEU A 349 -6.61 -0.41 23.24
N PRO A 350 -7.14 0.57 23.97
CA PRO A 350 -7.84 0.33 25.22
C PRO A 350 -9.23 -0.29 24.95
N ILE A 351 -9.30 -1.53 24.46
CA ILE A 351 -10.57 -2.23 24.25
C ILE A 351 -11.09 -2.69 25.61
N LYS A 352 -12.22 -2.13 26.04
CA LYS A 352 -12.87 -2.49 27.32
C LYS A 352 -13.53 -3.87 27.25
N ASP A 353 -14.10 -4.24 26.10
CA ASP A 353 -14.73 -5.54 25.88
C ASP A 353 -14.24 -6.19 24.58
N SER A 354 -13.37 -7.18 24.71
CA SER A 354 -12.80 -7.91 23.59
C SER A 354 -13.80 -8.82 22.87
N ASN A 355 -14.96 -9.09 23.46
CA ASN A 355 -16.02 -9.92 22.87
C ASN A 355 -17.02 -9.12 22.03
N GLN A 356 -16.95 -7.79 22.07
CA GLN A 356 -17.78 -6.90 21.26
C GLN A 356 -17.49 -7.12 19.76
N ARG A 357 -18.52 -7.02 18.92
CA ARG A 357 -18.36 -7.08 17.46
C ARG A 357 -17.74 -5.79 16.95
N VAL A 358 -16.96 -5.91 15.87
CA VAL A 358 -16.30 -4.78 15.22
C VAL A 358 -17.29 -3.67 14.85
N ILE A 359 -18.42 -4.01 14.24
CA ILE A 359 -19.45 -3.04 13.85
C ILE A 359 -20.08 -2.31 15.05
N ASP A 360 -20.32 -3.03 16.15
CA ASP A 360 -20.95 -2.45 17.33
C ASP A 360 -20.00 -1.46 18.02
N TYR A 361 -18.71 -1.80 18.08
CA TYR A 361 -17.66 -0.91 18.59
C TYR A 361 -17.58 0.42 17.83
N VAL A 362 -17.60 0.37 16.48
CA VAL A 362 -17.53 1.59 15.67
C VAL A 362 -18.81 2.41 15.79
N LYS A 363 -19.99 1.76 15.86
CA LYS A 363 -21.27 2.45 16.06
C LYS A 363 -21.38 3.20 17.39
N GLU A 364 -20.76 2.69 18.45
CA GLU A 364 -20.72 3.38 19.74
C GLU A 364 -19.94 4.70 19.69
N ILE A 365 -18.92 4.78 18.82
CA ILE A 365 -18.11 5.98 18.63
C ILE A 365 -18.82 6.96 17.69
N GLY A 366 -19.39 6.45 16.60
CA GLY A 366 -20.13 7.23 15.62
C GLY A 366 -20.92 6.36 14.65
N GLU A 367 -22.24 6.49 14.65
CA GLU A 367 -23.10 5.72 13.75
C GLU A 367 -22.98 6.20 12.29
N TYR A 368 -22.71 7.50 12.12
CA TYR A 368 -22.57 8.16 10.82
C TYR A 368 -21.42 9.16 10.84
N VAL A 369 -20.60 9.14 9.79
CA VAL A 369 -19.60 10.17 9.52
C VAL A 369 -20.16 11.12 8.48
N GLN A 370 -20.08 12.42 8.74
CA GLN A 370 -20.50 13.43 7.75
C GLN A 370 -19.38 13.65 6.74
N THR A 371 -19.73 13.51 5.46
CA THR A 371 -18.84 13.82 4.32
C THR A 371 -19.52 14.85 3.43
N ARG A 372 -18.81 15.48 2.49
CA ARG A 372 -19.41 16.44 1.54
C ARG A 372 -20.54 15.81 0.72
N ASP A 373 -20.39 14.54 0.38
CA ASP A 373 -21.35 13.77 -0.42
C ASP A 373 -22.54 13.23 0.39
N GLY A 374 -22.56 13.47 1.70
CA GLY A 374 -23.63 13.02 2.59
C GLY A 374 -23.14 12.29 3.85
N ARG A 375 -24.01 11.46 4.42
CA ARG A 375 -23.70 10.66 5.62
C ARG A 375 -23.28 9.27 5.21
N ILE A 376 -22.09 8.86 5.65
CA ILE A 376 -21.58 7.51 5.47
C ILE A 376 -21.82 6.73 6.77
N SER A 377 -22.39 5.52 6.66
CA SER A 377 -22.63 4.65 7.81
C SER A 377 -21.33 4.01 8.33
N ALA A 378 -21.33 3.59 9.61
CA ALA A 378 -20.21 2.86 10.20
C ALA A 378 -19.83 1.59 9.39
N SER A 379 -20.80 0.88 8.80
CA SER A 379 -20.53 -0.29 7.96
C SER A 379 -19.77 0.09 6.69
N GLN A 380 -20.18 1.16 6.00
CA GLN A 380 -19.48 1.66 4.81
C GLN A 380 -18.07 2.15 5.13
N MET A 381 -17.87 2.79 6.28
CA MET A 381 -16.52 3.18 6.74
C MET A 381 -15.65 1.95 7.02
N LEU A 382 -16.20 0.92 7.63
CA LEU A 382 -15.51 -0.35 7.84
C LEU A 382 -15.11 -1.01 6.50
N GLU A 383 -16.00 -1.02 5.51
CA GLU A 383 -15.70 -1.56 4.17
C GLU A 383 -14.57 -0.79 3.49
N ARG A 384 -14.57 0.55 3.59
CA ARG A 384 -13.48 1.39 3.08
C ARG A 384 -12.14 1.09 3.74
N PHE A 385 -12.15 0.77 5.04
CA PHE A 385 -10.98 0.32 5.78
C PHE A 385 -10.75 -1.19 5.67
N LEU A 386 -11.22 -1.80 4.58
CA LEU A 386 -10.98 -3.20 4.21
C LEU A 386 -11.49 -4.23 5.24
N PHE A 387 -12.55 -3.89 6.01
CA PHE A 387 -13.28 -4.86 6.81
C PHE A 387 -14.44 -5.42 5.98
N THR A 388 -14.29 -6.66 5.53
CA THR A 388 -15.35 -7.35 4.78
C THR A 388 -16.62 -7.49 5.63
N PRO A 389 -17.81 -7.66 5.03
CA PRO A 389 -19.05 -7.84 5.78
C PRO A 389 -18.95 -8.90 6.88
N ASP A 390 -18.29 -10.04 6.60
CA ASP A 390 -18.10 -11.12 7.58
C ASP A 390 -17.23 -10.67 8.76
N MET A 391 -16.16 -9.92 8.50
CA MET A 391 -15.26 -9.38 9.53
C MET A 391 -15.97 -8.36 10.43
N GLN A 392 -16.94 -7.60 9.91
CA GLN A 392 -17.68 -6.60 10.70
C GLN A 392 -18.47 -7.21 11.86
N TYR A 393 -18.93 -8.46 11.69
CA TYR A 393 -19.69 -9.18 12.74
C TYR A 393 -18.81 -10.09 13.59
N THR A 394 -17.50 -10.13 13.36
CA THR A 394 -16.54 -10.90 14.14
C THR A 394 -16.24 -10.22 15.47
N PRO A 395 -16.06 -10.93 16.61
CA PRO A 395 -15.55 -10.37 17.85
C PRO A 395 -14.15 -9.79 17.69
N ILE A 396 -13.89 -8.65 18.34
CA ILE A 396 -12.58 -7.96 18.25
C ILE A 396 -11.43 -8.85 18.76
N SER A 397 -11.70 -9.77 19.70
CA SER A 397 -10.70 -10.72 20.22
C SER A 397 -10.11 -11.62 19.13
N LYS A 398 -10.86 -11.93 18.07
CA LYS A 398 -10.45 -12.78 16.96
C LYS A 398 -9.66 -12.05 15.86
N LEU A 399 -9.58 -10.73 15.92
CA LEU A 399 -8.80 -9.93 14.98
C LEU A 399 -7.30 -10.13 15.21
N SER A 400 -6.54 -10.15 14.12
CA SER A 400 -5.07 -10.07 14.13
C SER A 400 -4.59 -8.72 14.66
N GLY A 401 -3.30 -8.60 15.01
CA GLY A 401 -2.70 -7.35 15.49
C GLY A 401 -2.89 -6.20 14.50
N GLY A 402 -2.60 -6.41 13.22
CA GLY A 402 -2.77 -5.39 12.18
C GLY A 402 -4.24 -5.02 11.94
N GLU A 403 -5.18 -5.97 12.02
CA GLU A 403 -6.62 -5.68 11.94
C GLU A 403 -7.11 -4.87 13.13
N LYS A 404 -6.62 -5.16 14.35
CA LYS A 404 -6.88 -4.35 15.55
C LYS A 404 -6.34 -2.94 15.39
N ARG A 405 -5.10 -2.79 14.90
CA ARG A 405 -4.49 -1.48 14.64
C ARG A 405 -5.30 -0.66 13.65
N ARG A 406 -5.76 -1.29 12.56
CA ARG A 406 -6.65 -0.70 11.57
C ARG A 406 -8.00 -0.26 12.16
N LEU A 407 -8.60 -1.10 13.02
CA LEU A 407 -9.83 -0.74 13.73
C LEU A 407 -9.63 0.47 14.66
N TYR A 408 -8.50 0.54 15.36
CA TYR A 408 -8.16 1.68 16.20
C TYR A 408 -8.00 2.96 15.38
N LEU A 409 -7.26 2.90 14.30
CA LEU A 409 -7.13 4.01 13.38
C LEU A 409 -8.51 4.51 12.94
N LEU A 410 -9.37 3.62 12.45
CA LEU A 410 -10.73 3.95 12.04
C LEU A 410 -11.53 4.60 13.18
N SER A 411 -11.41 4.09 14.42
CA SER A 411 -12.13 4.63 15.58
C SER A 411 -11.77 6.09 15.88
N VAL A 412 -10.49 6.45 15.71
CA VAL A 412 -10.02 7.84 15.85
C VAL A 412 -10.59 8.74 14.74
N LEU A 413 -10.62 8.26 13.50
CA LEU A 413 -11.14 9.03 12.36
C LEU A 413 -12.66 9.27 12.45
N VAL A 414 -13.41 8.29 12.97
CA VAL A 414 -14.88 8.36 13.13
C VAL A 414 -15.29 9.22 14.33
N SER A 415 -14.39 9.53 15.26
CA SER A 415 -14.69 10.26 16.51
C SER A 415 -15.21 11.69 16.33
N GLY A 416 -15.25 12.21 15.09
CA GLY A 416 -15.68 13.58 14.79
C GLY A 416 -14.71 14.65 15.29
N ALA A 417 -13.43 14.30 15.38
CA ALA A 417 -12.34 15.22 15.69
C ALA A 417 -12.14 16.26 14.58
N ASN A 418 -11.67 17.47 14.95
CA ASN A 418 -11.23 18.49 14.00
C ASN A 418 -9.72 18.74 14.07
N VAL A 419 -9.03 18.06 14.96
CA VAL A 419 -7.57 17.96 15.04
C VAL A 419 -7.22 16.49 15.18
N LEU A 420 -6.43 15.96 14.27
CA LEU A 420 -5.91 14.60 14.31
C LEU A 420 -4.43 14.64 14.70
N ILE A 421 -4.10 13.95 15.77
CA ILE A 421 -2.72 13.77 16.24
C ILE A 421 -2.39 12.29 16.11
N LEU A 422 -1.48 11.95 15.21
CA LEU A 422 -1.20 10.58 14.81
C LEU A 422 0.26 10.22 15.13
N ASP A 423 0.45 9.27 16.05
CA ASP A 423 1.78 8.77 16.43
C ASP A 423 2.05 7.44 15.73
N GLU A 424 2.91 7.47 14.71
CA GLU A 424 3.29 6.35 13.84
C GLU A 424 2.06 5.60 13.26
N PRO A 425 1.20 6.28 12.47
CA PRO A 425 -0.03 5.68 11.96
C PRO A 425 0.20 4.57 10.93
N SER A 426 1.34 4.54 10.26
CA SER A 426 1.72 3.54 9.24
C SER A 426 2.32 2.27 9.83
N ASN A 427 2.73 2.28 11.12
CA ASN A 427 3.33 1.10 11.75
C ASN A 427 2.32 -0.04 11.91
N ASP A 428 2.74 -1.24 11.52
CA ASP A 428 1.93 -2.48 11.57
C ASP A 428 0.63 -2.43 10.73
N VAL A 429 0.52 -1.45 9.83
CA VAL A 429 -0.63 -1.27 8.93
C VAL A 429 -0.19 -1.57 7.50
N ASP A 430 -0.99 -2.31 6.74
CA ASP A 430 -0.69 -2.65 5.35
C ASP A 430 -0.79 -1.45 4.39
N ILE A 431 -0.06 -1.53 3.28
CA ILE A 431 0.02 -0.47 2.28
C ILE A 431 -1.38 -0.02 1.79
N PRO A 432 -2.33 -0.91 1.43
CA PRO A 432 -3.67 -0.48 1.02
C PRO A 432 -4.40 0.33 2.10
N THR A 433 -4.27 -0.04 3.37
CA THR A 433 -4.87 0.72 4.48
C THR A 433 -4.20 2.08 4.66
N VAL A 434 -2.87 2.17 4.49
CA VAL A 434 -2.15 3.47 4.55
C VAL A 434 -2.60 4.37 3.40
N THR A 435 -2.81 3.83 2.19
CA THR A 435 -3.35 4.60 1.06
C THR A 435 -4.74 5.15 1.36
N VAL A 436 -5.65 4.33 1.91
CA VAL A 436 -6.98 4.79 2.35
C VAL A 436 -6.88 5.89 3.42
N LEU A 437 -5.91 5.78 4.33
CA LEU A 437 -5.64 6.82 5.33
C LEU A 437 -5.15 8.12 4.69
N GLU A 438 -4.21 8.04 3.73
CA GLU A 438 -3.71 9.20 2.99
C GLU A 438 -4.85 9.94 2.27
N ASP A 439 -5.70 9.21 1.57
CA ASP A 439 -6.88 9.77 0.88
C ASP A 439 -7.82 10.46 1.88
N TYR A 440 -8.12 9.82 3.01
CA TYR A 440 -8.92 10.43 4.06
C TYR A 440 -8.28 11.70 4.62
N LEU A 441 -6.98 11.67 4.95
CA LEU A 441 -6.27 12.83 5.50
C LEU A 441 -6.17 13.95 4.48
N ASN A 442 -6.04 13.64 3.18
CA ASN A 442 -6.02 14.64 2.11
C ASN A 442 -7.37 15.33 1.91
N ALA A 443 -8.45 14.62 2.12
CA ALA A 443 -9.80 15.19 2.12
C ALA A 443 -10.19 15.87 3.44
N PHE A 444 -9.46 15.61 4.53
CA PHE A 444 -9.78 16.13 5.86
C PHE A 444 -9.51 17.65 5.95
N SER A 445 -10.54 18.42 6.31
CA SER A 445 -10.48 19.89 6.37
C SER A 445 -9.98 20.44 7.72
N GLY A 446 -9.54 19.58 8.65
CA GLY A 446 -9.01 19.95 9.95
C GLY A 446 -7.48 20.02 10.01
N ILE A 447 -6.94 20.10 11.22
CA ILE A 447 -5.51 20.08 11.49
C ILE A 447 -5.04 18.63 11.57
N VAL A 448 -3.93 18.31 10.91
CA VAL A 448 -3.25 17.01 11.00
C VAL A 448 -1.85 17.22 11.55
N ILE A 449 -1.52 16.53 12.63
CA ILE A 449 -0.18 16.51 13.23
C ILE A 449 0.24 15.06 13.29
N THR A 450 1.34 14.69 12.63
CA THR A 450 1.76 13.29 12.57
C THR A 450 3.24 13.11 12.82
N VAL A 451 3.59 12.06 13.56
CA VAL A 451 4.93 11.49 13.61
C VAL A 451 4.92 10.27 12.71
N SER A 452 5.82 10.20 11.75
CA SER A 452 5.97 9.00 10.93
C SER A 452 7.40 8.83 10.44
N HIS A 453 7.81 7.58 10.28
CA HIS A 453 9.02 7.18 9.58
C HIS A 453 8.76 6.78 8.12
N ASP A 454 7.49 6.70 7.71
CA ASP A 454 7.08 6.47 6.32
C ASP A 454 7.22 7.78 5.52
N ARG A 455 8.27 7.83 4.71
CA ARG A 455 8.64 8.99 3.89
C ARG A 455 7.59 9.30 2.83
N TYR A 456 7.02 8.25 2.25
CA TYR A 456 5.98 8.38 1.22
C TYR A 456 4.69 8.95 1.80
N PHE A 457 4.31 8.50 2.99
CA PHE A 457 3.19 9.04 3.74
C PHE A 457 3.39 10.53 4.07
N LEU A 458 4.61 10.92 4.52
CA LEU A 458 4.91 12.32 4.80
C LEU A 458 4.86 13.18 3.53
N ASP A 459 5.39 12.71 2.39
CA ASP A 459 5.31 13.47 1.13
C ASP A 459 3.86 13.70 0.67
N ASN A 460 2.97 12.72 0.88
CA ASN A 460 1.59 12.81 0.44
C ASN A 460 0.68 13.61 1.37
N VAL A 461 0.97 13.67 2.67
CA VAL A 461 0.02 14.16 3.69
C VAL A 461 0.42 15.50 4.28
N VAL A 462 1.73 15.81 4.42
CA VAL A 462 2.17 16.99 5.16
C VAL A 462 2.67 18.12 4.24
N ASP A 463 2.46 19.35 4.68
CA ASP A 463 2.92 20.57 4.01
C ASP A 463 4.08 21.26 4.76
N ARG A 464 4.41 20.74 5.95
CA ARG A 464 5.46 21.28 6.80
C ARG A 464 6.06 20.19 7.69
N ILE A 465 7.39 20.21 7.87
CA ILE A 465 8.12 19.27 8.72
C ILE A 465 8.84 19.97 9.85
N PHE A 466 8.73 19.43 11.06
CA PHE A 466 9.60 19.72 12.19
C PHE A 466 10.63 18.61 12.39
N GLU A 467 11.90 18.99 12.33
CA GLU A 467 13.01 18.10 12.64
C GLU A 467 13.50 18.33 14.08
N PHE A 468 13.51 17.28 14.87
CA PHE A 468 14.23 17.24 16.14
C PHE A 468 15.73 17.08 15.90
N ASP A 469 16.55 18.01 16.43
CA ASP A 469 18.01 17.95 16.31
C ASP A 469 18.70 17.08 17.39
N GLY A 470 17.92 16.53 18.33
CA GLY A 470 18.41 15.72 19.44
C GLY A 470 18.90 16.51 20.66
N ASN A 471 18.97 17.84 20.59
CA ASN A 471 19.37 18.74 21.67
C ASN A 471 18.20 19.55 22.26
N GLY A 472 16.97 19.13 21.98
CA GLY A 472 15.75 19.78 22.46
C GLY A 472 15.28 20.96 21.59
N THR A 473 15.92 21.24 20.46
CA THR A 473 15.47 22.25 19.51
C THR A 473 14.79 21.61 18.30
N LEU A 474 13.77 22.30 17.79
CA LEU A 474 13.02 21.92 16.61
C LEU A 474 13.34 22.87 15.46
N ARG A 475 13.59 22.31 14.30
CA ARG A 475 13.78 23.06 13.06
C ARG A 475 12.60 22.86 12.15
N GLN A 476 12.14 23.94 11.54
CA GLN A 476 11.01 23.93 10.63
C GLN A 476 11.50 23.95 9.18
N TYR A 477 10.83 23.14 8.37
CA TYR A 477 10.99 23.06 6.92
C TYR A 477 9.61 23.13 6.26
N GLU A 478 9.52 23.85 5.14
CA GLU A 478 8.30 23.91 4.33
C GLU A 478 8.33 22.79 3.29
N GLY A 479 7.18 22.20 3.01
CA GLY A 479 7.00 21.10 2.06
C GLY A 479 6.95 19.72 2.69
N GLY A 480 6.99 18.68 1.85
CA GLY A 480 6.98 17.27 2.24
C GLY A 480 8.36 16.76 2.67
N TYR A 481 8.47 15.43 2.77
CA TYR A 481 9.72 14.77 3.18
C TYR A 481 10.85 14.97 2.14
N THR A 482 10.52 14.95 0.85
CA THR A 482 11.49 15.15 -0.24
C THR A 482 12.09 16.56 -0.16
N ASP A 483 11.25 17.59 0.03
CA ASP A 483 11.70 18.98 0.17
C ASP A 483 12.59 19.17 1.42
N TYR A 484 12.20 18.55 2.54
CA TYR A 484 12.98 18.53 3.78
C TYR A 484 14.37 17.93 3.54
N ARG A 485 14.45 16.78 2.86
CA ARG A 485 15.72 16.10 2.58
C ARG A 485 16.62 16.94 1.71
N GLU A 486 16.11 17.54 0.63
CA GLU A 486 16.89 18.44 -0.22
C GLU A 486 17.39 19.68 0.53
N ALA A 487 16.56 20.28 1.39
CA ALA A 487 16.96 21.42 2.21
C ALA A 487 18.05 21.05 3.22
N LYS A 488 17.98 19.84 3.78
CA LYS A 488 19.00 19.31 4.70
C LYS A 488 20.32 19.04 3.97
N GLU A 489 20.30 18.41 2.79
CA GLU A 489 21.50 18.15 1.97
C GLU A 489 22.19 19.46 1.53
N ARG A 490 21.43 20.48 1.13
CA ARG A 490 21.99 21.80 0.79
C ARG A 490 22.72 22.43 1.98
N ARG A 491 22.17 22.34 3.20
CA ARG A 491 22.80 22.85 4.42
C ARG A 491 24.11 22.13 4.77
N PHE A 492 24.12 20.78 4.65
CA PHE A 492 25.34 20.01 4.90
C PHE A 492 26.42 20.25 3.82
N GLY A 493 26.01 20.48 2.56
CA GLY A 493 26.91 20.88 1.47
C GLY A 493 27.57 22.23 1.70
N GLU A 494 26.84 23.22 2.25
CA GLU A 494 27.38 24.53 2.59
C GLU A 494 28.32 24.51 3.81
N THR A 495 28.06 23.66 4.81
CA THR A 495 28.92 23.52 6.00
C THR A 495 30.20 22.70 5.73
N GLY A 496 30.22 21.84 4.71
CA GLY A 496 31.40 21.10 4.25
C GLY A 496 32.38 21.92 3.38
N ALA A 497 31.98 23.09 2.91
CA ALA A 497 32.75 23.92 1.97
C ALA A 497 33.66 24.98 2.62
N ILE A 498 33.84 24.96 3.95
CA ILE A 498 34.76 25.87 4.65
C ILE A 498 36.07 25.13 5.00
N SER A 499 36.68 24.47 4.05
CA SER A 499 38.13 24.21 4.06
C SER A 499 38.59 23.58 2.73
N SER A 500 38.87 24.40 1.72
CA SER A 500 40.01 24.29 0.84
C SER A 500 39.90 25.27 -0.35
N VAL A 501 40.67 26.34 -0.28
CA VAL A 501 41.49 27.08 -1.27
C VAL A 501 41.06 27.10 -2.77
N PRO A 502 41.25 28.29 -3.43
CA PRO A 502 40.56 28.67 -4.65
C PRO A 502 41.34 28.35 -5.93
N GLY A 503 40.62 28.16 -6.98
CA GLY A 503 41.19 28.23 -8.34
C GLY A 503 40.46 27.39 -9.37
N GLY A 504 39.83 28.06 -10.33
CA GLY A 504 39.53 27.38 -11.59
C GLY A 504 38.12 27.66 -12.16
N GLU A 505 38.04 28.77 -12.87
CA GLU A 505 37.26 29.02 -14.10
C GLU A 505 35.76 28.66 -14.22
N LYS A 506 35.06 29.75 -14.46
CA LYS A 506 33.65 29.85 -14.87
C LYS A 506 33.44 29.26 -16.27
N GLU A 507 32.61 28.27 -16.43
CA GLU A 507 31.87 28.06 -17.68
C GLU A 507 30.43 28.54 -17.53
N LYS A 508 30.11 29.53 -18.38
CA LYS A 508 28.78 30.05 -18.61
C LYS A 508 27.94 28.98 -19.33
N LYS A 509 26.82 28.58 -18.76
CA LYS A 509 25.70 28.00 -19.53
C LYS A 509 24.60 29.04 -19.68
N GLU A 510 24.26 29.22 -20.95
CA GLU A 510 23.34 30.19 -21.51
C GLU A 510 21.91 30.01 -20.99
N LYS A 511 21.28 31.15 -20.80
CA LYS A 511 19.85 31.33 -20.63
C LYS A 511 19.15 30.95 -21.94
N SER A 512 18.28 29.98 -21.94
CA SER A 512 17.21 29.89 -22.91
C SER A 512 15.93 30.51 -22.33
N THR A 513 15.61 31.62 -22.94
CA THR A 513 14.41 32.41 -22.72
C THR A 513 13.16 31.69 -23.29
N GLY A 514 12.13 31.63 -22.50
CA GLY A 514 10.90 32.23 -22.88
C GLY A 514 9.77 31.40 -23.48
N LYS A 515 8.65 31.50 -22.79
CA LYS A 515 7.28 31.43 -23.32
C LYS A 515 6.75 30.05 -23.71
N ASP A 516 5.95 29.48 -22.80
CA ASP A 516 4.58 29.08 -23.14
C ASP A 516 3.84 28.63 -21.88
N TRP A 517 3.16 29.59 -21.23
CA TRP A 517 2.13 29.30 -20.25
C TRP A 517 0.81 30.03 -20.67
N LYS A 518 0.24 29.55 -21.75
CA LYS A 518 -1.15 29.84 -22.09
C LYS A 518 -1.70 28.57 -22.73
N GLN A 519 -2.49 27.85 -21.95
CA GLN A 519 -3.65 27.08 -22.34
C GLN A 519 -3.85 25.88 -21.40
N ASN A 520 -4.56 26.07 -20.31
CA ASN A 520 -5.45 25.07 -19.77
C ASN A 520 -6.71 25.80 -19.27
N ARG A 521 -7.63 26.06 -20.19
CA ARG A 521 -9.04 26.17 -19.87
C ARG A 521 -9.62 24.75 -20.01
N PRO A 522 -10.49 24.28 -19.09
CA PRO A 522 -11.15 22.99 -19.26
C PRO A 522 -11.99 23.06 -20.54
N THR A 523 -11.58 22.33 -21.55
CA THR A 523 -12.34 22.11 -22.79
C THR A 523 -13.57 21.28 -22.43
N LYS A 524 -14.76 21.82 -22.61
CA LYS A 524 -16.00 21.06 -22.51
C LYS A 524 -15.91 19.90 -23.51
N LEU A 525 -15.96 18.68 -22.98
CA LEU A 525 -16.03 17.47 -23.79
C LEU A 525 -17.29 17.55 -24.66
N LYS A 526 -17.11 17.39 -25.97
CA LYS A 526 -18.19 17.30 -26.97
C LYS A 526 -17.76 16.30 -28.00
N PHE A 527 -18.68 15.51 -28.51
CA PHE A 527 -18.43 14.70 -29.69
C PHE A 527 -17.87 15.56 -30.82
N THR A 528 -16.84 15.06 -31.48
CA THR A 528 -16.49 15.60 -32.81
C THR A 528 -17.58 15.20 -33.80
N TYR A 529 -17.74 15.96 -34.87
CA TYR A 529 -18.74 15.66 -35.91
C TYR A 529 -18.65 14.24 -36.48
N LYS A 530 -17.42 13.70 -36.52
CA LYS A 530 -17.15 12.34 -36.98
C LYS A 530 -17.58 11.29 -35.95
N GLU A 531 -17.33 11.53 -34.67
CA GLU A 531 -17.73 10.63 -33.57
C GLU A 531 -19.25 10.61 -33.39
N GLN A 532 -19.92 11.75 -33.56
CA GLN A 532 -21.39 11.80 -33.46
C GLN A 532 -22.07 11.00 -34.57
N ARG A 533 -21.52 11.06 -35.78
CA ARG A 533 -22.06 10.29 -36.91
C ARG A 533 -21.76 8.80 -36.74
N GLU A 534 -20.59 8.45 -36.25
CA GLU A 534 -20.24 7.07 -35.92
C GLU A 534 -21.14 6.51 -34.81
N TYR A 535 -21.42 7.29 -33.76
CA TYR A 535 -22.33 6.91 -32.67
C TYR A 535 -23.74 6.59 -33.13
N GLU A 536 -24.24 7.32 -34.15
CA GLU A 536 -25.58 7.11 -34.72
C GLU A 536 -25.70 5.87 -35.63
N THR A 537 -24.55 5.38 -36.19
CA THR A 537 -24.55 4.27 -37.17
C THR A 537 -23.92 3.00 -36.67
N ILE A 538 -23.22 3.02 -35.55
CA ILE A 538 -22.39 1.90 -35.10
C ILE A 538 -23.20 0.66 -34.69
N ASP A 539 -24.40 0.86 -34.16
CA ASP A 539 -25.32 -0.23 -33.77
C ASP A 539 -25.84 -0.96 -35.03
N ASP A 540 -26.13 -0.23 -36.11
CA ASP A 540 -26.55 -0.82 -37.37
C ASP A 540 -25.39 -1.55 -38.07
N ASP A 541 -24.17 -1.00 -37.98
CA ASP A 541 -22.96 -1.62 -38.55
C ASP A 541 -22.63 -2.94 -37.81
N ILE A 542 -22.74 -3.00 -36.48
CA ILE A 542 -22.55 -4.20 -35.68
C ILE A 542 -23.59 -5.26 -36.05
N ALA A 543 -24.86 -4.88 -36.11
CA ALA A 543 -25.95 -5.81 -36.49
C ALA A 543 -25.74 -6.39 -37.90
N ALA A 544 -25.29 -5.58 -38.85
CA ALA A 544 -25.00 -6.03 -40.21
C ALA A 544 -23.83 -7.01 -40.29
N LEU A 545 -22.77 -6.83 -39.45
CA LEU A 545 -21.64 -7.73 -39.38
C LEU A 545 -22.04 -9.06 -38.71
N GLU A 546 -22.86 -9.03 -37.66
CA GLU A 546 -23.41 -10.22 -37.01
C GLU A 546 -24.26 -11.06 -37.98
N GLU A 547 -25.15 -10.42 -38.74
CA GLU A 547 -25.94 -11.10 -39.77
C GLU A 547 -25.06 -11.71 -40.88
N LYS A 548 -23.98 -11.01 -41.24
CA LYS A 548 -23.01 -11.52 -42.22
C LYS A 548 -22.27 -12.77 -41.71
N ILE A 549 -21.86 -12.77 -40.43
CA ILE A 549 -21.19 -13.92 -39.78
C ILE A 549 -22.15 -15.10 -39.71
N GLU A 550 -23.41 -14.88 -39.35
CA GLU A 550 -24.44 -15.93 -39.33
C GLU A 550 -24.67 -16.56 -40.70
N LYS A 551 -24.70 -15.75 -41.78
CA LYS A 551 -24.80 -16.25 -43.15
C LYS A 551 -23.58 -17.05 -43.58
N LEU A 552 -22.38 -16.63 -43.19
CA LEU A 552 -21.14 -17.36 -43.49
C LEU A 552 -21.09 -18.70 -42.72
N ASP A 553 -21.61 -18.77 -41.49
CA ASP A 553 -21.77 -20.03 -40.74
C ASP A 553 -22.74 -21.01 -41.41
N ASP A 554 -23.87 -20.51 -41.91
CA ASP A 554 -24.81 -21.32 -42.70
C ASP A 554 -24.21 -21.82 -43.99
N ASP A 555 -23.39 -21.01 -44.66
CA ASP A 555 -22.72 -21.40 -45.91
C ASP A 555 -21.54 -22.37 -45.67
N MET A 556 -20.87 -22.30 -44.52
CA MET A 556 -19.90 -23.32 -44.09
C MET A 556 -20.57 -24.69 -43.91
N VAL A 557 -21.76 -24.73 -43.28
CA VAL A 557 -22.52 -25.98 -43.11
C VAL A 557 -22.95 -26.55 -44.47
N LYS A 558 -23.39 -25.70 -45.40
CA LYS A 558 -23.82 -26.16 -46.77
C LYS A 558 -22.66 -26.64 -47.62
N ASN A 559 -21.45 -26.12 -47.43
CA ASN A 559 -20.24 -26.43 -48.24
C ASN A 559 -19.25 -27.35 -47.49
N ALA A 560 -19.65 -28.03 -46.41
CA ALA A 560 -18.79 -28.83 -45.54
C ALA A 560 -17.98 -29.94 -46.26
N THR A 561 -18.42 -30.35 -47.46
CA THR A 561 -17.74 -31.39 -48.29
C THR A 561 -16.75 -30.82 -49.33
N ASN A 562 -16.66 -29.50 -49.48
CA ASN A 562 -15.79 -28.83 -50.44
C ASN A 562 -14.69 -28.03 -49.74
N SER A 563 -13.50 -28.65 -49.59
CA SER A 563 -12.40 -28.09 -48.83
C SER A 563 -11.88 -26.74 -49.35
N GLY A 564 -11.93 -26.47 -50.65
CA GLY A 564 -11.50 -25.20 -51.24
C GLY A 564 -12.42 -24.04 -50.91
N LYS A 565 -13.75 -24.25 -51.06
CA LYS A 565 -14.75 -23.24 -50.69
C LYS A 565 -14.85 -23.04 -49.19
N LEU A 566 -14.64 -24.10 -48.40
CA LEU A 566 -14.64 -24.00 -46.92
C LEU A 566 -13.52 -23.09 -46.42
N ALA A 567 -12.32 -23.20 -47.00
CA ALA A 567 -11.17 -22.35 -46.64
C ALA A 567 -11.39 -20.87 -47.01
N GLU A 568 -12.14 -20.61 -48.08
CA GLU A 568 -12.48 -19.24 -48.52
C GLU A 568 -13.51 -18.61 -47.58
N ILE A 569 -14.57 -19.35 -47.25
CA ILE A 569 -15.62 -18.91 -46.29
C ILE A 569 -15.01 -18.72 -44.88
N MET A 570 -14.08 -19.57 -44.44
CA MET A 570 -13.39 -19.39 -43.16
C MET A 570 -12.59 -18.08 -43.09
N ARG A 571 -11.86 -17.72 -44.19
CA ARG A 571 -11.13 -16.46 -44.24
C ARG A 571 -12.05 -15.23 -44.24
N GLU A 572 -13.19 -15.33 -44.97
CA GLU A 572 -14.20 -14.26 -44.94
C GLU A 572 -14.84 -14.11 -43.58
N LYS A 573 -15.04 -15.20 -42.87
CA LYS A 573 -15.56 -15.21 -41.51
C LYS A 573 -14.57 -14.59 -40.53
N GLU A 574 -13.30 -15.00 -40.53
CA GLU A 574 -12.23 -14.40 -39.71
C GLU A 574 -12.10 -12.89 -39.94
N ALA A 575 -12.19 -12.46 -41.23
CA ALA A 575 -12.15 -11.04 -41.54
C ALA A 575 -13.39 -10.27 -41.05
N ALA A 576 -14.58 -10.88 -41.06
CA ALA A 576 -15.79 -10.28 -40.53
C ALA A 576 -15.80 -10.24 -38.99
N GLU A 577 -15.28 -11.27 -38.33
CA GLU A 577 -15.11 -11.32 -36.87
C GLU A 577 -14.12 -10.26 -36.40
N ALA A 578 -12.99 -10.06 -37.09
CA ALA A 578 -12.02 -8.99 -36.78
C ALA A 578 -12.63 -7.59 -36.93
N GLN A 579 -13.46 -7.37 -37.98
CA GLN A 579 -14.18 -6.10 -38.17
C GLN A 579 -15.25 -5.88 -37.10
N LEU A 580 -15.90 -6.92 -36.64
CA LEU A 580 -16.87 -6.86 -35.55
C LEU A 580 -16.18 -6.48 -34.25
N GLU A 581 -15.03 -7.07 -33.96
CA GLU A 581 -14.25 -6.75 -32.75
C GLU A 581 -13.79 -5.28 -32.74
N GLU A 582 -13.26 -4.78 -33.88
CA GLU A 582 -12.87 -3.36 -34.03
C GLU A 582 -14.08 -2.40 -33.83
N LYS A 583 -15.25 -2.75 -34.40
CA LYS A 583 -16.48 -1.94 -34.24
C LYS A 583 -17.02 -2.01 -32.81
N MET A 584 -16.94 -3.13 -32.13
CA MET A 584 -17.35 -3.28 -30.73
C MET A 584 -16.45 -2.45 -29.80
N ASP A 585 -15.13 -2.47 -29.99
CA ASP A 585 -14.21 -1.64 -29.21
C ASP A 585 -14.51 -0.13 -29.43
N ARG A 586 -14.82 0.25 -30.69
CA ARG A 586 -15.18 1.62 -31.01
C ARG A 586 -16.53 2.03 -30.42
N TRP A 587 -17.49 1.13 -30.35
CA TRP A 587 -18.79 1.31 -29.71
C TRP A 587 -18.65 1.56 -28.21
N VAL A 588 -17.81 0.78 -27.52
CA VAL A 588 -17.52 0.97 -26.10
C VAL A 588 -16.93 2.37 -25.85
N TYR A 589 -15.94 2.78 -26.63
CA TYR A 589 -15.34 4.11 -26.54
C TYR A 589 -16.38 5.24 -26.73
N LEU A 590 -17.27 5.11 -27.71
CA LEU A 590 -18.27 6.14 -28.01
C LEU A 590 -19.35 6.23 -26.92
N ASN A 591 -19.72 5.11 -26.31
CA ASN A 591 -20.65 5.09 -25.16
C ASN A 591 -20.02 5.70 -23.91
N ASP A 592 -18.79 5.35 -23.58
CA ASP A 592 -18.06 5.96 -22.46
C ASP A 592 -17.94 7.49 -22.64
N LEU A 593 -17.67 7.93 -23.87
CA LEU A 593 -17.62 9.36 -24.19
C LEU A 593 -19.00 10.04 -24.06
N ALA A 594 -20.08 9.33 -24.45
CA ALA A 594 -21.45 9.81 -24.28
C ALA A 594 -21.82 9.98 -22.80
N GLU A 595 -21.50 9.00 -21.96
CA GLU A 595 -21.73 9.07 -20.51
C GLU A 595 -20.96 10.22 -19.87
N GLN A 596 -19.69 10.43 -20.24
CA GLN A 596 -18.89 11.56 -19.76
C GLN A 596 -19.48 12.92 -20.16
N ILE A 597 -20.01 13.03 -21.38
CA ILE A 597 -20.68 14.25 -21.87
C ILE A 597 -22.00 14.48 -21.13
N GLU A 598 -22.77 13.43 -20.81
CA GLU A 598 -24.02 13.53 -20.04
C GLU A 598 -23.74 13.87 -18.58
N ALA A 599 -22.71 13.26 -17.96
CA ALA A 599 -22.27 13.58 -16.61
C ALA A 599 -21.83 15.05 -16.47
N GLN A 600 -21.12 15.60 -17.49
CA GLN A 600 -20.79 17.04 -17.53
C GLN A 600 -22.03 17.96 -17.75
N LYS A 601 -23.10 17.47 -18.35
CA LYS A 601 -24.34 18.24 -18.52
C LYS A 601 -25.24 18.24 -17.29
N SER A 602 -25.21 17.15 -16.51
CA SER A 602 -25.99 16.99 -15.27
C SER A 602 -25.33 17.60 -14.04
N GLY A 603 -24.03 17.91 -14.11
CA GLY A 603 -23.25 18.54 -13.03
C GLY A 603 -23.14 20.07 -13.11
N ASN A 604 -23.96 20.75 -13.94
CA ASN A 604 -24.05 22.22 -14.00
C ASN A 604 -25.35 22.73 -13.40
#